data_2ee72628cb25e48cd066d21e4dc6b55f
#
_entry.id   2ee72628cb25e48cd066d21e4dc6b55f
#
_cell.length_a   1.000
_cell.length_b   1.000
_cell.length_c   1.000
_cell.angle_alpha   90.00
_cell.angle_beta   90.00
_cell.angle_gamma   90.00
#
_symmetry.space_group_name_H-M   'P 1'
#
loop_
_entity.id
_entity.type
_entity.pdbx_description
1 polymer ?
#
loop_
_entity_poly.entity_id
_entity_poly.type
_entity_poly.pdbx_seq_one_letter_code
_entity_poly.pdbx_strand_id
1 'polypeptide(L)'
;FPVVTGMFLALTIIRLHAIRQKQKFSITLYKNTIVIAIVCVIAFVSSRPSLLAYVDTTSTKQNTLTEVSQDIVSQLDGGLTITSYVNLLDPRYNNYAYPYFIINNRNEFRQYTRFKPEIDLKVVYYYADPAGRDLGDYAWQQARRVCEMYDLDSMMFLSKAEVDQLVDLSEEGYTFIRQAVRENGQKEWLRDFTRGKVKEAETSVALKRMVVAQVPKIGFLTGHRERNLYGDFPTAMGFIMSHKGFSTSMFNSGFDIEEITLEKRIPAE
;
A
#
# COMPACT_ATOMS: atom_id res chain seq x y z
N PHE A 1 28.12 1.65 5.09
CA PHE A 1 29.32 1.42 5.88
C PHE A 1 30.61 1.58 5.04
N PRO A 2 30.85 0.89 3.90
CA PRO A 2 32.14 0.94 3.19
C PRO A 2 32.52 2.34 2.67
N VAL A 3 31.56 3.16 2.24
CA VAL A 3 31.80 4.54 1.74
C VAL A 3 32.34 5.43 2.85
N VAL A 4 31.76 5.36 4.04
CA VAL A 4 32.21 6.15 5.21
C VAL A 4 33.59 5.72 5.65
N THR A 5 33.83 4.41 5.69
CA THR A 5 35.17 3.86 6.03
C THR A 5 36.23 4.31 5.00
N GLY A 6 35.90 4.24 3.70
CA GLY A 6 36.77 4.73 2.63
C GLY A 6 37.07 6.23 2.75
N MET A 7 36.09 7.05 3.11
CA MET A 7 36.27 8.47 3.36
C MET A 7 37.26 8.73 4.49
N PHE A 8 37.07 8.10 5.64
CA PHE A 8 37.97 8.25 6.79
C PHE A 8 39.41 7.85 6.42
N LEU A 9 39.56 6.77 5.68
CA LEU A 9 40.86 6.28 5.24
C LEU A 9 41.54 7.30 4.30
N ALA A 10 40.81 7.85 3.32
CA ALA A 10 41.31 8.86 2.41
C ALA A 10 41.72 10.15 3.14
N LEU A 11 40.90 10.65 4.06
CA LEU A 11 41.20 11.83 4.87
C LEU A 11 42.42 11.61 5.75
N THR A 12 42.58 10.40 6.32
CA THR A 12 43.74 10.05 7.14
C THR A 12 45.02 10.03 6.31
N ILE A 13 44.99 9.44 5.11
CA ILE A 13 46.13 9.40 4.19
C ILE A 13 46.53 10.82 3.77
N ILE A 14 45.59 11.68 3.41
CA ILE A 14 45.84 13.09 3.07
C ILE A 14 46.51 13.81 4.22
N ARG A 15 46.03 13.61 5.45
CA ARG A 15 46.61 14.22 6.65
C ARG A 15 48.05 13.75 6.92
N LEU A 16 48.32 12.46 6.85
CA LEU A 16 49.64 11.90 7.02
C LEU A 16 50.62 12.39 5.96
N HIS A 17 50.18 12.46 4.71
CA HIS A 17 50.98 12.98 3.61
C HIS A 17 51.28 14.45 3.77
N ALA A 18 50.29 15.27 4.17
CA ALA A 18 50.48 16.70 4.44
C ALA A 18 51.50 16.97 5.59
N ILE A 19 51.44 16.20 6.65
CA ILE A 19 52.40 16.25 7.78
C ILE A 19 53.82 15.90 7.29
N ARG A 20 53.95 14.81 6.54
CA ARG A 20 55.26 14.34 6.02
C ARG A 20 55.91 15.35 5.06
N GLN A 21 55.08 16.02 4.23
CA GLN A 21 55.59 16.99 3.24
C GLN A 21 55.53 18.45 3.72
N LYS A 22 55.20 18.73 4.96
CA LYS A 22 55.05 20.06 5.53
C LYS A 22 54.18 20.99 4.65
N GLN A 23 53.09 20.46 4.09
CA GLN A 23 52.20 21.19 3.21
C GLN A 23 51.47 22.31 3.95
N LYS A 24 51.18 23.42 3.23
CA LYS A 24 50.36 24.53 3.76
C LYS A 24 48.95 24.00 4.10
N PHE A 25 48.39 24.50 5.21
CA PHE A 25 47.04 24.11 5.67
C PHE A 25 45.96 24.28 4.60
N SER A 26 46.02 25.39 3.81
CA SER A 26 45.08 25.63 2.72
C SER A 26 45.05 24.55 1.66
N ILE A 27 46.18 23.95 1.32
CA ILE A 27 46.25 22.84 0.32
C ILE A 27 45.63 21.58 0.88
N THR A 28 45.88 21.27 2.16
CA THR A 28 45.29 20.13 2.84
C THR A 28 43.78 20.30 2.98
N LEU A 29 43.32 21.49 3.33
CA LEU A 29 41.90 21.82 3.40
C LEU A 29 41.21 21.61 2.05
N TYR A 30 41.79 22.14 0.98
CA TYR A 30 41.27 21.99 -0.39
C TYR A 30 41.13 20.49 -0.79
N LYS A 31 42.16 19.68 -0.55
CA LYS A 31 42.10 18.22 -0.84
C LYS A 31 41.01 17.53 -0.03
N ASN A 32 40.86 17.85 1.27
CA ASN A 32 39.81 17.28 2.11
C ASN A 32 38.42 17.66 1.61
N THR A 33 38.21 18.92 1.20
CA THR A 33 36.95 19.39 0.66
C THR A 33 36.58 18.65 -0.62
N ILE A 34 37.55 18.39 -1.51
CA ILE A 34 37.32 17.59 -2.72
C ILE A 34 36.86 16.17 -2.37
N VAL A 35 37.55 15.50 -1.43
CA VAL A 35 37.17 14.14 -1.01
C VAL A 35 35.76 14.12 -0.45
N ILE A 36 35.42 15.06 0.44
CA ILE A 36 34.08 15.17 1.01
C ILE A 36 33.04 15.39 -0.10
N ALA A 37 33.32 16.31 -1.05
CA ALA A 37 32.42 16.59 -2.16
C ALA A 37 32.17 15.33 -3.02
N ILE A 38 33.22 14.60 -3.36
CA ILE A 38 33.10 13.34 -4.13
C ILE A 38 32.27 12.32 -3.37
N VAL A 39 32.50 12.15 -2.05
CA VAL A 39 31.72 11.22 -1.22
C VAL A 39 30.25 11.63 -1.16
N CYS A 40 29.98 12.93 -1.03
CA CYS A 40 28.59 13.42 -1.06
C CYS A 40 27.91 13.15 -2.41
N VAL A 41 28.60 13.35 -3.52
CA VAL A 41 28.07 13.01 -4.86
C VAL A 41 27.81 11.50 -5.00
N ILE A 42 28.75 10.67 -4.60
CA ILE A 42 28.57 9.21 -4.62
C ILE A 42 27.37 8.79 -3.73
N ALA A 43 27.28 9.32 -2.52
CA ALA A 43 26.17 9.04 -1.61
C ALA A 43 24.83 9.49 -2.20
N PHE A 44 24.79 10.69 -2.80
CA PHE A 44 23.60 11.22 -3.45
C PHE A 44 23.16 10.36 -4.65
N VAL A 45 24.09 9.99 -5.52
CA VAL A 45 23.80 9.14 -6.69
C VAL A 45 23.37 7.74 -6.26
N SER A 46 24.12 7.11 -5.33
CA SER A 46 23.80 5.75 -4.85
C SER A 46 22.52 5.67 -4.01
N SER A 47 21.99 6.79 -3.52
CA SER A 47 20.71 6.82 -2.80
C SER A 47 19.49 6.89 -3.72
N ARG A 48 19.71 7.01 -5.04
CA ARG A 48 18.58 7.05 -5.99
C ARG A 48 17.86 5.71 -6.05
N PRO A 49 16.50 5.70 -5.97
CA PRO A 49 15.71 4.46 -5.97
C PRO A 49 16.03 3.54 -7.16
N SER A 50 16.26 4.11 -8.35
CA SER A 50 16.59 3.39 -9.57
C SER A 50 17.93 2.65 -9.55
N LEU A 51 18.83 3.01 -8.62
CA LEU A 51 20.16 2.39 -8.46
C LEU A 51 20.24 1.46 -7.26
N LEU A 52 19.15 1.35 -6.48
CA LEU A 52 19.10 0.47 -5.30
C LEU A 52 18.87 -0.98 -5.75
N ALA A 53 19.82 -1.86 -5.47
CA ALA A 53 19.65 -3.29 -5.60
C ALA A 53 19.30 -3.89 -4.24
N TYR A 54 18.22 -4.67 -4.19
CA TYR A 54 17.79 -5.37 -2.99
C TYR A 54 18.08 -6.86 -3.13
N VAL A 55 18.80 -7.41 -2.17
CA VAL A 55 19.07 -8.84 -2.11
C VAL A 55 18.51 -9.36 -0.78
N ASP A 56 17.55 -10.26 -0.86
CA ASP A 56 17.04 -10.97 0.31
C ASP A 56 17.91 -12.20 0.57
N THR A 57 18.68 -12.14 1.66
CA THR A 57 19.58 -13.22 2.09
C THR A 57 18.89 -14.22 3.02
N THR A 58 17.61 -14.03 3.34
CA THR A 58 16.86 -14.98 4.15
C THR A 58 16.58 -16.27 3.36
N SER A 59 16.63 -17.42 4.03
CA SER A 59 16.39 -18.72 3.39
C SER A 59 14.98 -18.83 2.80
N THR A 60 14.01 -18.15 3.39
CA THR A 60 12.58 -18.17 3.02
C THR A 60 12.18 -17.02 2.10
N LYS A 61 13.10 -16.08 1.82
CA LYS A 61 12.87 -14.85 1.02
C LYS A 61 11.61 -14.07 1.44
N GLN A 62 11.30 -14.06 2.74
CA GLN A 62 10.09 -13.43 3.28
C GLN A 62 10.08 -11.89 3.19
N ASN A 63 11.26 -11.28 2.93
CA ASN A 63 11.41 -9.84 2.85
C ASN A 63 11.36 -9.29 1.41
N THR A 64 11.04 -10.13 0.44
CA THR A 64 10.89 -9.74 -0.97
C THR A 64 9.60 -10.28 -1.54
N LEU A 65 9.09 -9.65 -2.59
CA LEU A 65 7.93 -10.14 -3.31
C LEU A 65 8.28 -11.43 -4.07
N THR A 66 7.28 -12.30 -4.27
CA THR A 66 7.40 -13.44 -5.17
C THR A 66 7.62 -12.97 -6.62
N GLU A 67 8.15 -13.82 -7.47
CA GLU A 67 8.40 -13.50 -8.89
C GLU A 67 7.10 -13.06 -9.60
N VAL A 68 5.98 -13.72 -9.29
CA VAL A 68 4.66 -13.36 -9.84
C VAL A 68 4.25 -11.96 -9.41
N SER A 69 4.44 -11.61 -8.14
CA SER A 69 4.11 -10.27 -7.64
C SER A 69 5.03 -9.19 -8.21
N GLN A 70 6.30 -9.51 -8.40
CA GLN A 70 7.27 -8.61 -9.06
C GLN A 70 6.86 -8.34 -10.51
N ASP A 71 6.44 -9.38 -11.24
CA ASP A 71 5.96 -9.26 -12.62
C ASP A 71 4.72 -8.36 -12.70
N ILE A 72 3.73 -8.56 -11.83
CA ILE A 72 2.53 -7.70 -11.74
C ILE A 72 2.93 -6.24 -11.49
N VAL A 73 3.81 -6.00 -10.52
CA VAL A 73 4.25 -4.64 -10.17
C VAL A 73 5.02 -3.98 -11.32
N SER A 74 5.81 -4.75 -12.07
CA SER A 74 6.55 -4.24 -13.23
C SER A 74 5.65 -3.80 -14.40
N GLN A 75 4.45 -4.39 -14.51
CA GLN A 75 3.45 -4.05 -15.52
C GLN A 75 2.62 -2.80 -15.16
N LEU A 76 2.76 -2.28 -13.94
CA LEU A 76 2.10 -1.04 -13.53
C LEU A 76 2.84 0.18 -14.07
N ASP A 77 2.57 0.58 -15.31
CA ASP A 77 3.15 1.78 -15.89
C ASP A 77 2.69 3.05 -15.18
N GLY A 78 3.59 4.03 -15.03
CA GLY A 78 3.32 5.32 -14.38
C GLY A 78 3.26 5.25 -12.86
N GLY A 79 2.83 6.34 -12.24
CA GLY A 79 2.67 6.44 -10.79
C GLY A 79 1.46 5.65 -10.27
N LEU A 80 1.58 5.17 -9.05
CA LEU A 80 0.51 4.50 -8.29
C LEU A 80 0.35 5.19 -6.96
N THR A 81 -0.84 5.71 -6.67
CA THR A 81 -1.18 6.24 -5.33
C THR A 81 -2.00 5.21 -4.58
N ILE A 82 -1.57 4.84 -3.38
CA ILE A 82 -2.35 4.00 -2.47
C ILE A 82 -2.79 4.86 -1.30
N THR A 83 -4.10 5.13 -1.21
CA THR A 83 -4.69 5.92 -0.14
C THR A 83 -5.34 5.00 0.88
N SER A 84 -4.93 5.11 2.15
CA SER A 84 -5.56 4.43 3.29
C SER A 84 -6.63 5.35 3.89
N TYR A 85 -7.87 4.90 3.91
CA TYR A 85 -8.99 5.60 4.53
C TYR A 85 -9.20 5.04 5.94
N VAL A 86 -9.00 5.88 6.96
CA VAL A 86 -9.00 5.49 8.37
C VAL A 86 -10.18 6.15 9.09
N ASN A 87 -11.14 5.35 9.53
CA ASN A 87 -12.28 5.84 10.30
C ASN A 87 -11.98 5.82 11.80
N LEU A 88 -12.00 7.01 12.42
CA LEU A 88 -11.79 7.18 13.86
C LEU A 88 -12.85 6.47 14.72
N LEU A 89 -14.08 6.36 14.21
CA LEU A 89 -15.19 5.75 14.93
C LEU A 89 -15.35 4.25 14.69
N ASP A 90 -14.51 3.63 13.83
CA ASP A 90 -14.49 2.16 13.72
C ASP A 90 -13.63 1.55 14.85
N PRO A 91 -14.24 0.87 15.84
CA PRO A 91 -13.52 0.35 16.99
C PRO A 91 -12.49 -0.74 16.64
N ARG A 92 -12.56 -1.31 15.43
CA ARG A 92 -11.61 -2.33 14.94
C ARG A 92 -10.31 -1.72 14.43
N TYR A 93 -10.37 -0.45 13.96
CA TYR A 93 -9.29 0.21 13.25
C TYR A 93 -8.97 1.64 13.73
N ASN A 94 -9.62 2.11 14.80
CA ASN A 94 -9.39 3.46 15.34
C ASN A 94 -7.94 3.71 15.76
N ASN A 95 -7.21 2.65 16.13
CA ASN A 95 -5.78 2.74 16.44
C ASN A 95 -4.90 3.12 15.24
N TYR A 96 -5.44 3.05 14.00
CA TYR A 96 -4.73 3.52 12.80
C TYR A 96 -4.77 5.05 12.66
N ALA A 97 -5.58 5.73 13.46
CA ALA A 97 -5.56 7.19 13.57
C ALA A 97 -4.32 7.73 14.30
N TYR A 98 -3.56 6.87 14.99
CA TYR A 98 -2.35 7.31 15.68
C TYR A 98 -1.20 7.59 14.71
N PRO A 99 -0.30 8.54 15.04
CA PRO A 99 0.81 8.94 14.15
C PRO A 99 1.73 7.80 13.73
N TYR A 100 1.92 6.77 14.57
CA TYR A 100 2.76 5.62 14.24
C TYR A 100 2.20 4.79 13.08
N PHE A 101 0.90 4.88 12.78
CA PHE A 101 0.29 4.15 11.67
C PHE A 101 0.92 4.51 10.33
N ILE A 102 1.27 5.79 10.11
CA ILE A 102 1.92 6.23 8.87
C ILE A 102 3.22 5.47 8.63
N ILE A 103 4.02 5.29 9.71
CA ILE A 103 5.31 4.57 9.64
C ILE A 103 5.04 3.08 9.39
N ASN A 104 4.10 2.49 10.10
CA ASN A 104 3.73 1.09 9.95
C ASN A 104 3.19 0.81 8.54
N ASN A 105 2.32 1.66 8.03
CA ASN A 105 1.76 1.55 6.67
C ASN A 105 2.87 1.60 5.61
N ARG A 106 3.85 2.49 5.75
CA ARG A 106 5.03 2.53 4.88
C ARG A 106 5.87 1.25 4.96
N ASN A 107 6.05 0.71 6.15
CA ASN A 107 6.82 -0.53 6.35
C ASN A 107 6.10 -1.73 5.74
N GLU A 108 4.77 -1.80 5.84
CA GLU A 108 3.95 -2.86 5.24
C GLU A 108 4.05 -2.87 3.71
N PHE A 109 4.08 -1.69 3.08
CA PHE A 109 4.25 -1.57 1.63
C PHE A 109 5.72 -1.57 1.16
N ARG A 110 6.68 -1.70 2.07
CA ARG A 110 8.11 -1.63 1.73
C ARG A 110 8.54 -2.63 0.67
N GLN A 111 7.96 -3.81 0.65
CA GLN A 111 8.25 -4.81 -0.38
C GLN A 111 7.85 -4.31 -1.78
N TYR A 112 6.69 -3.66 -1.90
CA TYR A 112 6.21 -3.10 -3.16
C TYR A 112 6.99 -1.87 -3.58
N THR A 113 7.24 -0.93 -2.67
CA THR A 113 7.98 0.31 -2.97
C THR A 113 9.44 0.08 -3.33
N ARG A 114 10.02 -1.08 -3.01
CA ARG A 114 11.35 -1.49 -3.49
C ARG A 114 11.37 -1.78 -4.98
N PHE A 115 10.31 -2.40 -5.51
CA PHE A 115 10.20 -2.74 -6.93
C PHE A 115 9.56 -1.61 -7.74
N LYS A 116 8.74 -0.79 -7.11
CA LYS A 116 8.09 0.37 -7.72
C LYS A 116 8.18 1.57 -6.78
N PRO A 117 9.28 2.34 -6.87
CA PRO A 117 9.49 3.54 -6.03
C PRO A 117 8.47 4.65 -6.26
N GLU A 118 7.76 4.64 -7.40
CA GLU A 118 6.72 5.60 -7.76
C GLU A 118 5.38 5.35 -7.02
N ILE A 119 5.33 4.39 -6.11
CA ILE A 119 4.16 4.21 -5.23
C ILE A 119 4.14 5.34 -4.19
N ASP A 120 3.12 6.17 -4.25
CA ASP A 120 2.82 7.19 -3.25
C ASP A 120 1.81 6.66 -2.23
N LEU A 121 2.15 6.76 -0.94
CA LEU A 121 1.31 6.25 0.16
C LEU A 121 0.68 7.43 0.89
N LYS A 122 -0.65 7.55 0.82
CA LYS A 122 -1.44 8.59 1.48
C LYS A 122 -2.32 7.99 2.57
N VAL A 123 -2.67 8.82 3.55
CA VAL A 123 -3.64 8.49 4.59
C VAL A 123 -4.67 9.61 4.63
N VAL A 124 -5.93 9.23 4.60
CA VAL A 124 -7.08 10.12 4.79
C VAL A 124 -7.78 9.68 6.07
N TYR A 125 -7.84 10.58 7.02
CA TYR A 125 -8.52 10.37 8.30
C TYR A 125 -9.93 10.95 8.24
N TYR A 126 -10.92 10.21 8.72
CA TYR A 126 -12.29 10.66 8.76
C TYR A 126 -13.04 10.08 9.96
N TYR A 127 -14.25 10.58 10.20
CA TYR A 127 -15.16 10.02 11.18
C TYR A 127 -16.55 9.81 10.56
N ALA A 128 -17.07 8.60 10.68
CA ALA A 128 -18.40 8.21 10.25
C ALA A 128 -18.89 7.00 11.06
N ASP A 129 -20.20 6.81 11.10
CA ASP A 129 -20.72 5.52 11.61
C ASP A 129 -20.27 4.39 10.68
N PRO A 130 -19.63 3.34 11.18
CA PRO A 130 -19.23 2.19 10.36
C PRO A 130 -20.39 1.50 9.62
N ALA A 131 -21.62 1.63 10.13
CA ALA A 131 -22.83 1.15 9.44
C ALA A 131 -23.36 2.14 8.38
N GLY A 132 -22.65 3.24 8.12
CA GLY A 132 -23.01 4.24 7.11
C GLY A 132 -24.19 5.14 7.50
N ARG A 133 -24.72 5.05 8.72
CA ARG A 133 -25.82 5.90 9.18
C ARG A 133 -25.37 7.35 9.31
N ASP A 134 -26.26 8.26 8.98
CA ASP A 134 -26.02 9.67 9.27
C ASP A 134 -26.32 9.94 10.75
N LEU A 135 -25.29 10.24 11.51
CA LEU A 135 -25.39 10.58 12.92
C LEU A 135 -25.39 12.10 13.18
N GLY A 136 -25.32 12.93 12.14
CA GLY A 136 -25.27 14.38 12.26
C GLY A 136 -24.18 14.85 13.25
N ASP A 137 -24.51 15.83 14.09
CA ASP A 137 -23.60 16.40 15.09
C ASP A 137 -23.11 15.37 16.13
N TYR A 138 -23.82 14.26 16.32
CA TYR A 138 -23.42 13.22 17.26
C TYR A 138 -22.11 12.53 16.81
N ALA A 139 -21.92 12.33 15.51
CA ALA A 139 -20.66 11.78 15.00
C ALA A 139 -19.46 12.65 15.37
N TRP A 140 -19.59 13.97 15.23
CA TRP A 140 -18.56 14.93 15.62
C TRP A 140 -18.28 14.90 17.13
N GLN A 141 -19.32 14.87 17.97
CA GLN A 141 -19.16 14.77 19.42
C GLN A 141 -18.42 13.50 19.83
N GLN A 142 -18.70 12.37 19.19
CA GLN A 142 -17.98 11.11 19.43
C GLN A 142 -16.52 11.21 18.96
N ALA A 143 -16.28 11.71 17.77
CA ALA A 143 -14.93 11.90 17.22
C ALA A 143 -14.09 12.79 18.13
N ARG A 144 -14.64 13.91 18.58
CA ARG A 144 -13.98 14.82 19.50
C ARG A 144 -13.60 14.16 20.84
N ARG A 145 -14.50 13.37 21.44
CA ARG A 145 -14.20 12.60 22.65
C ARG A 145 -13.04 11.63 22.48
N VAL A 146 -13.01 10.94 21.32
CA VAL A 146 -11.92 10.02 21.01
C VAL A 146 -10.60 10.80 20.83
N CYS A 147 -10.63 11.94 20.14
CA CYS A 147 -9.46 12.80 20.00
C CYS A 147 -8.94 13.30 21.36
N GLU A 148 -9.83 13.79 22.24
CA GLU A 148 -9.46 14.23 23.60
C GLU A 148 -8.87 13.08 24.44
N MET A 149 -9.39 11.85 24.31
CA MET A 149 -8.90 10.68 25.05
C MET A 149 -7.49 10.27 24.62
N TYR A 150 -7.15 10.47 23.35
CA TYR A 150 -5.90 9.96 22.77
C TYR A 150 -4.94 11.07 22.33
N ASP A 151 -5.19 12.31 22.72
CA ASP A 151 -4.37 13.50 22.38
C ASP A 151 -4.15 13.64 20.85
N LEU A 152 -5.25 13.51 20.08
CA LEU A 152 -5.26 13.67 18.64
C LEU A 152 -5.84 15.03 18.26
N ASP A 153 -5.30 15.63 17.18
CA ASP A 153 -5.88 16.83 16.60
C ASP A 153 -7.18 16.52 15.87
N SER A 154 -8.30 16.99 16.39
CA SER A 154 -9.62 16.76 15.81
C SER A 154 -9.79 17.38 14.42
N MET A 155 -8.99 18.41 14.07
CA MET A 155 -9.06 19.07 12.76
C MET A 155 -8.47 18.24 11.62
N MET A 156 -7.74 17.18 11.93
CA MET A 156 -7.19 16.28 10.90
C MET A 156 -8.22 15.29 10.34
N PHE A 157 -9.40 15.18 10.95
CA PHE A 157 -10.43 14.21 10.57
C PHE A 157 -11.54 14.87 9.76
N LEU A 158 -11.75 14.36 8.56
CA LEU A 158 -12.87 14.76 7.71
C LEU A 158 -14.18 14.20 8.22
N SER A 159 -15.26 14.96 8.07
CA SER A 159 -16.62 14.45 8.27
C SER A 159 -16.98 13.43 7.18
N LYS A 160 -18.08 12.67 7.43
CA LYS A 160 -18.65 11.78 6.43
C LYS A 160 -18.93 12.51 5.11
N ALA A 161 -19.53 13.67 5.16
CA ALA A 161 -19.87 14.46 3.98
C ALA A 161 -18.65 14.92 3.19
N GLU A 162 -17.53 15.23 3.88
CA GLU A 162 -16.29 15.62 3.23
C GLU A 162 -15.56 14.43 2.59
N VAL A 163 -15.52 13.27 3.27
CA VAL A 163 -14.89 12.08 2.67
C VAL A 163 -15.70 11.55 1.50
N ASP A 164 -17.03 11.65 1.51
CA ASP A 164 -17.92 11.23 0.41
C ASP A 164 -17.70 12.09 -0.87
N GLN A 165 -17.16 13.30 -0.73
CA GLN A 165 -16.74 14.12 -1.88
C GLN A 165 -15.44 13.61 -2.52
N LEU A 166 -14.60 12.90 -1.78
CA LEU A 166 -13.33 12.36 -2.25
C LEU A 166 -13.48 10.95 -2.80
N VAL A 167 -14.31 10.13 -2.15
CA VAL A 167 -14.46 8.71 -2.46
C VAL A 167 -15.79 8.18 -1.94
N ASP A 168 -16.43 7.32 -2.71
CA ASP A 168 -17.63 6.60 -2.27
C ASP A 168 -17.18 5.35 -1.46
N LEU A 169 -17.46 5.37 -0.15
CA LEU A 169 -17.19 4.27 0.78
C LEU A 169 -18.46 3.50 1.17
N SER A 170 -19.61 3.80 0.59
CA SER A 170 -20.90 3.23 0.97
C SER A 170 -20.94 1.70 0.84
N GLU A 171 -20.39 1.15 -0.25
CA GLU A 171 -20.29 -0.30 -0.47
C GLU A 171 -19.27 -1.00 0.45
N GLU A 172 -18.27 -0.27 0.93
CA GLU A 172 -17.22 -0.80 1.80
C GLU A 172 -17.52 -0.59 3.29
N GLY A 173 -18.66 0.03 3.63
CA GLY A 173 -19.21 0.14 4.99
C GLY A 173 -18.43 1.10 5.89
N TYR A 174 -17.89 2.18 5.38
CA TYR A 174 -17.15 3.21 6.16
C TYR A 174 -16.17 2.63 7.19
N THR A 175 -15.51 1.53 6.83
CA THR A 175 -14.47 0.92 7.65
C THR A 175 -13.08 1.26 7.10
N PHE A 176 -12.04 0.70 7.71
CA PHE A 176 -10.70 0.84 7.16
C PHE A 176 -10.59 0.12 5.82
N ILE A 177 -10.16 0.85 4.78
CA ILE A 177 -9.90 0.29 3.47
C ILE A 177 -8.80 1.10 2.77
N ARG A 178 -8.14 0.50 1.79
CA ARG A 178 -7.21 1.20 0.91
C ARG A 178 -7.71 1.20 -0.52
N GLN A 179 -7.42 2.28 -1.25
CA GLN A 179 -7.67 2.38 -2.67
C GLN A 179 -6.36 2.62 -3.40
N ALA A 180 -6.07 1.79 -4.40
CA ALA A 180 -5.00 2.01 -5.35
C ALA A 180 -5.56 2.78 -6.55
N VAL A 181 -4.87 3.83 -6.98
CA VAL A 181 -5.24 4.66 -8.12
C VAL A 181 -4.01 4.86 -9.00
N ARG A 182 -4.09 4.48 -10.27
CA ARG A 182 -3.05 4.73 -11.28
C ARG A 182 -3.20 6.13 -11.87
N GLU A 183 -2.13 6.65 -12.47
CA GLU A 183 -2.15 7.93 -13.18
C GLU A 183 -3.17 7.97 -14.33
N ASN A 184 -3.47 6.82 -14.95
CA ASN A 184 -4.49 6.71 -16.00
C ASN A 184 -5.94 6.76 -15.45
N GLY A 185 -6.12 6.91 -14.13
CA GLY A 185 -7.41 6.98 -13.46
C GLY A 185 -8.03 5.63 -13.09
N GLN A 186 -7.38 4.52 -13.42
CA GLN A 186 -7.85 3.19 -13.03
C GLN A 186 -7.73 3.01 -11.52
N LYS A 187 -8.79 2.45 -10.89
CA LYS A 187 -8.90 2.31 -9.44
C LYS A 187 -9.19 0.87 -9.04
N GLU A 188 -8.63 0.44 -7.92
CA GLU A 188 -8.95 -0.86 -7.32
C GLU A 188 -8.90 -0.77 -5.79
N TRP A 189 -9.74 -1.54 -5.12
CA TRP A 189 -9.78 -1.62 -3.68
C TRP A 189 -8.81 -2.67 -3.15
N LEU A 190 -7.96 -2.27 -2.19
CA LEU A 190 -7.10 -3.15 -1.42
C LEU A 190 -7.76 -3.42 -0.06
N ARG A 191 -8.50 -4.52 0.03
CA ARG A 191 -9.21 -4.90 1.24
C ARG A 191 -8.26 -5.47 2.27
N ASP A 192 -8.46 -5.11 3.53
CA ASP A 192 -7.68 -5.60 4.66
C ASP A 192 -8.44 -6.69 5.41
N PHE A 193 -8.00 -7.92 5.26
CA PHE A 193 -8.56 -9.06 5.99
C PHE A 193 -7.77 -9.44 7.24
N THR A 194 -6.66 -8.76 7.53
CA THR A 194 -5.70 -9.15 8.57
C THR A 194 -5.35 -8.06 9.56
N ARG A 195 -6.23 -7.08 9.71
CA ARG A 195 -6.07 -5.93 10.63
C ARG A 195 -4.74 -5.19 10.40
N GLY A 196 -4.59 -4.62 9.22
CA GLY A 196 -3.51 -3.70 8.87
C GLY A 196 -2.27 -4.33 8.25
N LYS A 197 -2.14 -5.64 8.26
CA LYS A 197 -1.03 -6.28 7.56
C LYS A 197 -1.32 -6.40 6.07
N VAL A 198 -0.44 -5.85 5.27
CA VAL A 198 -0.48 -6.00 3.81
C VAL A 198 -0.03 -7.42 3.47
N LYS A 199 -0.97 -8.25 3.05
CA LYS A 199 -0.66 -9.59 2.53
C LYS A 199 -0.38 -9.52 1.05
N GLU A 200 0.74 -10.10 0.66
CA GLU A 200 1.19 -10.10 -0.72
C GLU A 200 0.14 -10.69 -1.68
N ALA A 201 -0.45 -11.84 -1.34
CA ALA A 201 -1.42 -12.49 -2.20
C ALA A 201 -2.63 -11.58 -2.51
N GLU A 202 -3.21 -10.96 -1.47
CA GLU A 202 -4.39 -10.10 -1.58
C GLU A 202 -4.07 -8.81 -2.36
N THR A 203 -2.93 -8.19 -2.03
CA THR A 203 -2.49 -6.94 -2.68
C THR A 203 -2.12 -7.17 -4.14
N SER A 204 -1.37 -8.22 -4.43
CA SER A 204 -0.95 -8.52 -5.81
C SER A 204 -2.11 -8.91 -6.71
N VAL A 205 -3.13 -9.60 -6.18
CA VAL A 205 -4.36 -9.90 -6.93
C VAL A 205 -5.11 -8.60 -7.27
N ALA A 206 -5.26 -7.68 -6.33
CA ALA A 206 -5.90 -6.40 -6.59
C ALA A 206 -5.10 -5.57 -7.61
N LEU A 207 -3.77 -5.52 -7.48
CA LEU A 207 -2.92 -4.84 -8.46
C LEU A 207 -2.96 -5.51 -9.84
N LYS A 208 -3.08 -6.85 -9.90
CA LYS A 208 -3.25 -7.58 -11.16
C LYS A 208 -4.49 -7.14 -11.92
N ARG A 209 -5.61 -6.89 -11.22
CA ARG A 209 -6.83 -6.36 -11.85
C ARG A 209 -6.62 -5.01 -12.55
N MET A 210 -5.60 -4.26 -12.15
CA MET A 210 -5.26 -2.97 -12.76
C MET A 210 -4.33 -3.09 -13.99
N VAL A 211 -3.74 -4.25 -14.26
CA VAL A 211 -2.81 -4.45 -15.39
C VAL A 211 -3.35 -5.39 -16.45
N VAL A 212 -4.20 -6.34 -16.08
CA VAL A 212 -4.80 -7.27 -17.05
C VAL A 212 -5.98 -6.61 -17.77
N ALA A 213 -6.06 -6.81 -19.07
CA ALA A 213 -7.17 -6.28 -19.88
C ALA A 213 -8.51 -6.97 -19.52
N GLN A 214 -8.46 -8.24 -19.20
CA GLN A 214 -9.61 -9.03 -18.79
C GLN A 214 -9.23 -9.94 -17.64
N VAL A 215 -10.03 -9.90 -16.57
CA VAL A 215 -9.89 -10.80 -15.43
C VAL A 215 -10.51 -12.14 -15.80
N PRO A 216 -9.87 -13.28 -15.47
CA PRO A 216 -10.45 -14.59 -15.70
C PRO A 216 -11.83 -14.71 -15.05
N LYS A 217 -12.82 -15.23 -15.80
CA LYS A 217 -14.20 -15.39 -15.35
C LYS A 217 -14.49 -16.82 -14.95
N ILE A 218 -15.25 -16.99 -13.88
CA ILE A 218 -15.84 -18.26 -13.48
C ILE A 218 -17.32 -18.20 -13.77
N GLY A 219 -17.81 -19.04 -14.71
CA GLY A 219 -19.23 -19.20 -14.98
C GLY A 219 -19.89 -20.02 -13.86
N PHE A 220 -20.90 -19.45 -13.23
CA PHE A 220 -21.71 -20.11 -12.22
C PHE A 220 -23.05 -20.50 -12.83
N LEU A 221 -23.29 -21.81 -12.99
CA LEU A 221 -24.51 -22.30 -13.60
C LEU A 221 -25.70 -22.11 -12.65
N THR A 222 -26.78 -21.52 -13.17
CA THR A 222 -28.02 -21.28 -12.43
C THR A 222 -29.26 -21.67 -13.26
N GLY A 223 -30.39 -21.89 -12.59
CA GLY A 223 -31.66 -22.13 -13.25
C GLY A 223 -32.21 -23.55 -13.11
N HIS A 224 -31.45 -24.50 -12.54
CA HIS A 224 -31.84 -25.92 -12.42
C HIS A 224 -31.86 -26.43 -10.96
N ARG A 225 -32.19 -25.57 -10.00
CA ARG A 225 -32.17 -25.82 -8.55
C ARG A 225 -30.76 -25.92 -7.96
N GLU A 226 -29.76 -25.36 -8.63
CA GLU A 226 -28.44 -25.16 -8.07
C GLU A 226 -28.51 -24.20 -6.86
N ARG A 227 -27.45 -24.18 -6.07
CA ARG A 227 -27.32 -23.19 -5.01
C ARG A 227 -27.29 -21.77 -5.59
N ASN A 228 -27.90 -20.84 -4.89
CA ASN A 228 -27.88 -19.43 -5.31
C ASN A 228 -26.45 -18.88 -5.24
N LEU A 229 -26.07 -18.10 -6.24
CA LEU A 229 -24.78 -17.38 -6.24
C LEU A 229 -24.78 -16.28 -5.17
N TYR A 230 -25.90 -15.63 -4.96
CA TYR A 230 -26.05 -14.52 -4.01
C TYR A 230 -26.84 -14.97 -2.78
N GLY A 231 -26.35 -14.61 -1.60
CA GLY A 231 -27.00 -14.92 -0.33
C GLY A 231 -26.07 -15.57 0.67
N ASP A 232 -26.62 -15.90 1.83
CA ASP A 232 -25.85 -16.39 2.97
C ASP A 232 -25.71 -17.93 2.99
N PHE A 233 -24.63 -18.37 3.60
CA PHE A 233 -24.40 -19.78 3.91
C PHE A 233 -25.49 -20.28 4.92
N PRO A 234 -26.00 -21.55 4.78
CA PRO A 234 -25.49 -22.63 3.93
C PRO A 234 -26.21 -22.80 2.59
N THR A 235 -27.20 -21.98 2.27
CA THR A 235 -28.09 -22.18 1.10
C THR A 235 -27.53 -21.56 -0.18
N ALA A 236 -26.56 -20.68 -0.06
CA ALA A 236 -25.96 -19.97 -1.20
C ALA A 236 -24.45 -20.15 -1.26
N MET A 237 -23.88 -19.91 -2.42
CA MET A 237 -22.44 -19.97 -2.69
C MET A 237 -21.76 -18.61 -2.67
N GLY A 238 -22.52 -17.51 -2.46
CA GLY A 238 -22.01 -16.13 -2.49
C GLY A 238 -20.81 -15.92 -1.59
N PHE A 239 -20.82 -16.53 -0.43
CA PHE A 239 -19.71 -16.47 0.53
C PHE A 239 -18.37 -16.94 -0.05
N ILE A 240 -18.38 -18.03 -0.84
CA ILE A 240 -17.15 -18.59 -1.46
C ILE A 240 -16.86 -17.88 -2.79
N MET A 241 -17.87 -17.52 -3.54
CA MET A 241 -17.72 -17.05 -4.91
C MET A 241 -17.51 -15.55 -5.02
N SER A 242 -18.49 -14.76 -4.59
CA SER A 242 -18.56 -13.33 -4.92
C SER A 242 -18.39 -12.38 -3.75
N HIS A 243 -18.36 -12.88 -2.51
CA HIS A 243 -18.35 -12.01 -1.33
C HIS A 243 -17.03 -11.25 -1.18
N LYS A 244 -17.08 -9.93 -1.38
CA LYS A 244 -15.92 -9.03 -1.32
C LYS A 244 -15.25 -8.99 0.08
N GLY A 245 -16.01 -9.25 1.15
CA GLY A 245 -15.53 -9.23 2.55
C GLY A 245 -14.80 -10.49 3.02
N PHE A 246 -14.64 -11.52 2.17
CA PHE A 246 -13.93 -12.76 2.52
C PHE A 246 -12.66 -12.95 1.71
N SER A 247 -11.53 -13.08 2.39
CA SER A 247 -10.22 -13.25 1.75
C SER A 247 -10.11 -14.46 0.84
N THR A 248 -10.88 -15.51 1.15
CA THR A 248 -10.88 -16.80 0.42
C THR A 248 -11.91 -16.86 -0.70
N SER A 249 -12.68 -15.80 -0.94
CA SER A 249 -13.61 -15.79 -2.06
C SER A 249 -12.88 -15.84 -3.40
N MET A 250 -13.52 -16.39 -4.42
CA MET A 250 -12.96 -16.44 -5.78
C MET A 250 -12.76 -15.02 -6.33
N PHE A 251 -13.65 -14.07 -5.98
CA PHE A 251 -13.48 -12.67 -6.32
C PHE A 251 -12.14 -12.12 -5.78
N ASN A 252 -11.85 -12.32 -4.49
CA ASN A 252 -10.59 -11.86 -3.88
C ASN A 252 -9.37 -12.72 -4.27
N SER A 253 -9.61 -13.87 -4.91
CA SER A 253 -8.57 -14.70 -5.53
C SER A 253 -8.26 -14.29 -6.98
N GLY A 254 -8.91 -13.25 -7.50
CA GLY A 254 -8.59 -12.67 -8.81
C GLY A 254 -9.46 -13.18 -9.95
N PHE A 255 -10.66 -13.67 -9.66
CA PHE A 255 -11.65 -14.07 -10.66
C PHE A 255 -12.87 -13.16 -10.62
N ASP A 256 -13.46 -12.92 -11.79
CA ASP A 256 -14.83 -12.40 -11.88
C ASP A 256 -15.82 -13.55 -11.92
N ILE A 257 -17.03 -13.32 -11.40
CA ILE A 257 -18.06 -14.33 -11.34
C ILE A 257 -19.21 -13.90 -12.25
N GLU A 258 -19.62 -14.79 -13.14
CA GLU A 258 -20.74 -14.55 -14.06
C GLU A 258 -21.78 -15.68 -13.95
N GLU A 259 -23.06 -15.31 -13.84
CA GLU A 259 -24.14 -16.30 -13.89
C GLU A 259 -24.37 -16.76 -15.33
N ILE A 260 -24.41 -18.07 -15.50
CA ILE A 260 -24.69 -18.71 -16.78
C ILE A 260 -25.97 -19.53 -16.64
N THR A 261 -26.92 -19.35 -17.57
CA THR A 261 -28.10 -20.19 -17.68
C THR A 261 -28.02 -21.03 -18.96
N LEU A 262 -28.46 -22.31 -18.89
CA LEU A 262 -28.47 -23.19 -20.07
C LEU A 262 -29.48 -22.77 -21.15
N GLU A 263 -30.37 -21.83 -20.83
CA GLU A 263 -31.32 -21.26 -21.80
C GLU A 263 -30.64 -20.29 -22.78
N LYS A 264 -29.46 -19.78 -22.43
CA LYS A 264 -28.66 -18.93 -23.31
C LYS A 264 -27.39 -19.70 -23.71
N ARG A 265 -27.08 -19.62 -25.02
CA ARG A 265 -25.83 -20.18 -25.55
C ARG A 265 -24.64 -19.67 -24.73
N ILE A 266 -23.80 -20.59 -24.22
CA ILE A 266 -22.55 -20.22 -23.57
C ILE A 266 -21.75 -19.35 -24.54
N PRO A 267 -21.34 -18.13 -24.17
CA PRO A 267 -20.49 -17.32 -25.03
C PRO A 267 -19.21 -18.11 -25.36
N ALA A 268 -18.89 -18.24 -26.62
CA ALA A 268 -17.59 -18.71 -27.03
C ALA A 268 -16.60 -17.57 -26.83
N GLU A 269 -15.62 -17.75 -25.95
CA GLU A 269 -14.47 -16.85 -25.87
C GLU A 269 -13.56 -17.04 -27.07
#